data_7ccda9a0aa63a9df125e9c39abdaab37
#
_entry.id   7ccda9a0aa63a9df125e9c39abdaab37
#
_cell.length_a   1.000
_cell.length_b   1.000
_cell.length_c   1.000
_cell.angle_alpha   90.00
_cell.angle_beta   90.00
_cell.angle_gamma   90.00
#
_symmetry.space_group_name_H-M   'P 1'
#
loop_
_entity.id
_entity.type
_entity.pdbx_description
1 polymer ?
#
loop_
_entity_poly.entity_id
_entity_poly.type
_entity_poly.pdbx_seq_one_letter_code
_entity_poly.pdbx_strand_id
1 'polypeptide(L)'
;VAHQLDRTRQTGGVRKFIEGEFLEDVYTMNDFILGEEELGGNRGRIALRPQRECTGLNYDVPYLVTEFNGHMFPTKSFDNELRQNEHVLRHLEVLNAAYGDRNNAGAVGWCAFDYNTHKDFGSGDRVCYHGVMDMYREPKFASYVYSSQDDAKNGVVLEPVTVWARGERNIQGVLPLIILSNCDYVEILFSKNEETFFIKPDFKNFPNLPY
;
A
#
# COMPACT_ATOMS: atom_id res chain seq x y z
N VAL A 1 -4.90 -9.57 31.53
CA VAL A 1 -4.32 -10.93 31.38
C VAL A 1 -3.03 -10.88 30.60
N ALA A 2 -2.96 -10.28 29.40
CA ALA A 2 -1.74 -10.26 28.56
C ALA A 2 -0.53 -9.70 29.31
N HIS A 3 -0.63 -8.52 29.93
CA HIS A 3 0.44 -7.92 30.75
C HIS A 3 0.82 -8.72 32.01
N GLN A 4 -0.05 -9.60 32.48
CA GLN A 4 0.29 -10.50 33.60
C GLN A 4 1.19 -11.65 33.12
N LEU A 5 1.08 -12.01 31.86
CA LEU A 5 1.86 -13.10 31.25
C LEU A 5 3.17 -12.57 30.64
N ASP A 6 3.13 -11.41 30.00
CA ASP A 6 4.30 -10.76 29.41
C ASP A 6 4.21 -9.23 29.62
N ARG A 7 5.13 -8.68 30.40
CA ARG A 7 5.23 -7.24 30.69
C ARG A 7 6.19 -6.51 29.74
N THR A 8 6.83 -7.22 28.83
CA THR A 8 7.87 -6.66 27.95
C THR A 8 7.33 -6.17 26.61
N ARG A 9 6.10 -6.57 26.26
CA ARG A 9 5.47 -6.22 24.98
C ARG A 9 4.23 -5.38 25.19
N GLN A 10 4.04 -4.46 24.27
CA GLN A 10 2.80 -3.70 24.16
C GLN A 10 1.67 -4.60 23.64
N THR A 11 0.44 -4.26 23.99
CA THR A 11 -0.75 -4.97 23.55
C THR A 11 -1.52 -4.16 22.53
N GLY A 12 -2.09 -4.86 21.55
CA GLY A 12 -3.02 -4.32 20.56
C GLY A 12 -4.06 -5.37 20.22
N GLY A 13 -5.27 -4.97 19.94
CA GLY A 13 -6.34 -5.86 19.50
C GLY A 13 -7.04 -5.23 18.31
N VAL A 14 -7.11 -5.93 17.17
CA VAL A 14 -7.80 -5.38 16.00
C VAL A 14 -9.25 -5.09 16.32
N ARG A 15 -9.59 -3.79 16.31
CA ARG A 15 -10.93 -3.34 16.70
C ARG A 15 -11.86 -3.26 15.51
N LYS A 16 -13.11 -3.63 15.73
CA LYS A 16 -14.19 -3.48 14.77
C LYS A 16 -15.19 -2.38 15.19
N PHE A 17 -15.25 -2.09 16.49
CA PHE A 17 -16.21 -1.16 17.07
C PHE A 17 -15.48 -0.03 17.80
N ILE A 18 -15.99 1.18 17.65
CA ILE A 18 -15.46 2.41 18.26
C ILE A 18 -15.88 2.50 19.75
N GLU A 19 -17.05 1.97 20.12
CA GLU A 19 -17.70 2.19 21.42
C GLU A 19 -17.10 1.36 22.58
N GLY A 20 -16.10 0.53 22.33
CA GLY A 20 -15.46 -0.27 23.38
C GLY A 20 -14.46 0.53 24.22
N GLU A 21 -14.34 0.19 25.52
CA GLU A 21 -13.28 0.75 26.37
C GLU A 21 -11.90 0.43 25.78
N PHE A 22 -11.00 1.43 25.73
CA PHE A 22 -9.64 1.27 25.24
C PHE A 22 -8.74 0.80 26.39
N LEU A 23 -8.37 -0.47 26.37
CA LEU A 23 -7.57 -1.14 27.42
C LEU A 23 -6.18 -1.54 26.93
N GLU A 24 -5.94 -1.51 25.64
CA GLU A 24 -4.68 -1.86 25.00
C GLU A 24 -3.69 -0.69 25.05
N ASP A 25 -2.40 -0.97 24.81
CA ASP A 25 -1.38 0.07 24.75
C ASP A 25 -1.39 0.81 23.41
N VAL A 26 -1.73 0.11 22.34
CA VAL A 26 -1.81 0.62 20.97
C VAL A 26 -3.20 0.35 20.42
N TYR A 27 -3.84 1.38 19.92
CA TYR A 27 -5.11 1.23 19.21
C TYR A 27 -4.84 0.68 17.82
N THR A 28 -5.44 -0.46 17.48
CA THR A 28 -5.23 -1.11 16.20
C THR A 28 -6.55 -1.29 15.48
N MET A 29 -6.58 -0.99 14.17
CA MET A 29 -7.78 -1.08 13.36
C MET A 29 -7.45 -1.40 11.91
N ASN A 30 -8.30 -2.17 11.24
CA ASN A 30 -8.27 -2.33 9.81
C ASN A 30 -8.91 -1.10 9.14
N ASP A 31 -8.22 -0.50 8.19
CA ASP A 31 -8.73 0.66 7.47
C ASP A 31 -8.75 0.42 5.95
N PHE A 32 -9.90 0.03 5.43
CA PHE A 32 -10.15 -0.26 4.01
C PHE A 32 -10.94 0.86 3.34
N ILE A 33 -10.62 2.12 3.64
CA ILE A 33 -11.37 3.29 3.16
C ILE A 33 -11.01 3.67 1.72
N LEU A 34 -9.79 3.40 1.28
CA LEU A 34 -9.34 3.74 -0.06
C LEU A 34 -10.19 2.97 -1.09
N GLY A 35 -10.92 3.69 -1.91
CA GLY A 35 -11.90 3.13 -2.84
C GLY A 35 -13.37 3.37 -2.46
N GLU A 36 -13.68 4.00 -1.33
CA GLU A 36 -15.06 4.41 -1.01
C GLU A 36 -15.70 5.26 -2.12
N GLU A 37 -14.92 6.07 -2.79
CA GLU A 37 -15.38 6.86 -3.94
C GLU A 37 -15.91 5.95 -5.06
N GLU A 38 -15.26 4.83 -5.31
CA GLU A 38 -15.68 3.83 -6.30
C GLU A 38 -16.98 3.12 -5.92
N LEU A 39 -17.29 3.08 -4.63
CA LEU A 39 -18.52 2.53 -4.09
C LEU A 39 -19.65 3.56 -3.94
N GLY A 40 -19.44 4.77 -4.48
CA GLY A 40 -20.41 5.86 -4.39
C GLY A 40 -20.35 6.66 -3.10
N GLY A 41 -19.27 6.58 -2.34
CA GLY A 41 -19.02 7.41 -1.17
C GLY A 41 -18.81 8.88 -1.54
N ASN A 42 -19.22 9.78 -0.67
CA ASN A 42 -19.12 11.22 -0.89
C ASN A 42 -17.82 11.85 -0.37
N ARG A 43 -16.89 11.05 0.13
CA ARG A 43 -15.67 11.55 0.80
C ARG A 43 -14.52 11.88 -0.16
N GLY A 44 -14.66 11.53 -1.43
CA GLY A 44 -13.53 11.55 -2.36
C GLY A 44 -12.50 10.44 -2.03
N ARG A 45 -11.35 10.53 -2.67
CA ARG A 45 -10.27 9.54 -2.48
C ARG A 45 -9.49 9.85 -1.20
N ILE A 46 -9.81 9.15 -0.12
CA ILE A 46 -9.15 9.25 1.17
C ILE A 46 -8.31 8.00 1.39
N ALA A 47 -7.00 8.16 1.61
CA ALA A 47 -6.10 7.02 1.80
C ALA A 47 -6.29 6.35 3.16
N LEU A 48 -6.39 7.13 4.23
CA LEU A 48 -6.69 6.68 5.59
C LEU A 48 -7.69 7.65 6.25
N ARG A 49 -8.53 7.12 7.12
CA ARG A 49 -9.40 7.95 7.96
C ARG A 49 -8.59 8.66 9.04
N PRO A 50 -9.00 9.87 9.46
CA PRO A 50 -8.42 10.53 10.62
C PRO A 50 -8.50 9.62 11.86
N GLN A 51 -7.42 9.54 12.64
CA GLN A 51 -7.34 8.66 13.82
C GLN A 51 -8.53 8.86 14.77
N ARG A 52 -8.94 10.12 15.04
CA ARG A 52 -10.06 10.41 15.94
C ARG A 52 -11.40 9.89 15.44
N GLU A 53 -11.58 9.84 14.12
CA GLU A 53 -12.76 9.22 13.52
C GLU A 53 -12.74 7.69 13.74
N CYS A 54 -11.58 7.06 13.60
CA CYS A 54 -11.43 5.62 13.78
C CYS A 54 -11.52 5.20 15.24
N THR A 55 -10.98 5.99 16.15
CA THR A 55 -10.91 5.64 17.57
C THR A 55 -12.14 6.07 18.37
N GLY A 56 -12.81 7.15 17.94
CA GLY A 56 -13.85 7.81 18.73
C GLY A 56 -13.34 8.50 20.00
N LEU A 57 -12.01 8.52 20.21
CA LEU A 57 -11.40 9.12 21.39
C LEU A 57 -11.22 10.63 21.19
N ASN A 58 -11.33 11.39 22.28
CA ASN A 58 -11.08 12.84 22.28
C ASN A 58 -9.62 13.21 22.60
N TYR A 59 -8.74 12.24 22.71
CA TYR A 59 -7.31 12.37 22.96
C TYR A 59 -6.52 11.47 22.00
N ASP A 60 -5.26 11.79 21.79
CA ASP A 60 -4.39 11.04 20.88
C ASP A 60 -3.82 9.81 21.59
N VAL A 61 -3.75 8.71 20.85
CA VAL A 61 -3.19 7.42 21.30
C VAL A 61 -2.25 6.89 20.24
N PRO A 62 -1.29 6.02 20.59
CA PRO A 62 -0.56 5.27 19.59
C PRO A 62 -1.54 4.49 18.71
N TYR A 63 -1.43 4.64 17.39
CA TYR A 63 -2.37 4.07 16.44
C TYR A 63 -1.64 3.26 15.38
N LEU A 64 -2.14 2.08 15.06
CA LEU A 64 -1.58 1.22 14.01
C LEU A 64 -2.70 0.74 13.10
N VAL A 65 -2.55 0.99 11.81
CA VAL A 65 -3.41 0.38 10.78
C VAL A 65 -2.93 -1.04 10.55
N THR A 66 -3.74 -2.02 10.93
CA THR A 66 -3.38 -3.44 10.89
C THR A 66 -3.68 -4.11 9.57
N GLU A 67 -4.57 -3.54 8.77
CA GLU A 67 -4.80 -3.97 7.39
C GLU A 67 -5.29 -2.80 6.53
N PHE A 68 -4.83 -2.75 5.28
CA PHE A 68 -5.33 -1.83 4.27
C PHE A 68 -5.26 -2.46 2.87
N ASN A 69 -5.96 -1.90 1.89
CA ASN A 69 -6.09 -2.37 0.49
C ASN A 69 -6.74 -3.76 0.36
N GLY A 70 -5.99 -4.79 0.05
CA GLY A 70 -6.44 -6.17 -0.02
C GLY A 70 -7.61 -6.40 -0.96
N HIS A 71 -8.72 -6.83 -0.39
CA HIS A 71 -9.94 -7.18 -1.12
C HIS A 71 -10.61 -6.00 -1.85
N MET A 72 -10.26 -4.77 -1.52
CA MET A 72 -10.81 -3.58 -2.19
C MET A 72 -10.30 -3.44 -3.62
N PHE A 73 -9.12 -3.97 -3.92
CA PHE A 73 -8.55 -3.90 -5.27
C PHE A 73 -7.72 -5.15 -5.61
N PRO A 74 -8.35 -6.32 -5.78
CA PRO A 74 -7.64 -7.54 -6.16
C PRO A 74 -6.90 -7.34 -7.48
N THR A 75 -5.61 -7.72 -7.51
CA THR A 75 -4.76 -7.53 -8.69
C THR A 75 -3.95 -8.78 -8.98
N LYS A 76 -4.09 -9.32 -10.18
CA LYS A 76 -3.34 -10.48 -10.66
C LYS A 76 -2.02 -10.03 -11.28
N SER A 77 -0.99 -10.85 -11.22
CA SER A 77 0.30 -10.56 -11.87
C SER A 77 0.20 -10.43 -13.40
N PHE A 78 -0.87 -10.96 -14.00
CA PHE A 78 -1.15 -10.88 -15.43
C PHE A 78 -2.29 -9.91 -15.82
N ASP A 79 -2.78 -9.10 -14.89
CA ASP A 79 -3.68 -8.00 -15.21
C ASP A 79 -3.00 -6.96 -16.11
N ASN A 80 -3.79 -6.13 -16.80
CA ASN A 80 -3.25 -5.03 -17.58
C ASN A 80 -2.48 -4.03 -16.71
N GLU A 81 -1.57 -3.28 -17.33
CA GLU A 81 -0.69 -2.35 -16.59
C GLU A 81 -1.44 -1.23 -15.88
N LEU A 82 -2.56 -0.76 -16.42
CA LEU A 82 -3.36 0.27 -15.74
C LEU A 82 -3.86 -0.22 -14.38
N ARG A 83 -4.28 -1.48 -14.29
CA ARG A 83 -4.68 -2.08 -13.02
C ARG A 83 -3.49 -2.28 -12.08
N GLN A 84 -2.35 -2.69 -12.60
CA GLN A 84 -1.14 -2.84 -11.80
C GLN A 84 -0.60 -1.48 -11.31
N ASN A 85 -0.65 -0.44 -12.16
CA ASN A 85 -0.31 0.92 -11.77
C ASN A 85 -1.21 1.44 -10.65
N GLU A 86 -2.52 1.24 -10.78
CA GLU A 86 -3.48 1.62 -9.73
C GLU A 86 -3.20 0.85 -8.41
N HIS A 87 -2.85 -0.43 -8.51
CA HIS A 87 -2.45 -1.22 -7.33
C HIS A 87 -1.24 -0.62 -6.62
N VAL A 88 -0.22 -0.21 -7.37
CA VAL A 88 0.96 0.51 -6.83
C VAL A 88 0.55 1.83 -6.18
N LEU A 89 -0.23 2.66 -6.88
CA LEU A 89 -0.65 3.97 -6.37
C LEU A 89 -1.46 3.86 -5.06
N ARG A 90 -2.33 2.87 -4.94
CA ARG A 90 -3.10 2.63 -3.71
C ARG A 90 -2.21 2.35 -2.50
N HIS A 91 -1.14 1.58 -2.68
CA HIS A 91 -0.17 1.33 -1.62
C HIS A 91 0.64 2.59 -1.28
N LEU A 92 1.10 3.34 -2.29
CA LEU A 92 1.82 4.60 -2.09
C LEU A 92 0.99 5.64 -1.33
N GLU A 93 -0.29 5.81 -1.71
CA GLU A 93 -1.19 6.78 -1.08
C GLU A 93 -1.42 6.47 0.40
N VAL A 94 -1.66 5.19 0.74
CA VAL A 94 -1.84 4.80 2.15
C VAL A 94 -0.57 4.99 2.95
N LEU A 95 0.58 4.57 2.42
CA LEU A 95 1.85 4.77 3.11
C LEU A 95 2.18 6.26 3.28
N ASN A 96 1.96 7.07 2.24
CA ASN A 96 2.16 8.52 2.34
C ASN A 96 1.28 9.15 3.42
N ALA A 97 0.02 8.73 3.54
CA ALA A 97 -0.87 9.20 4.60
C ALA A 97 -0.40 8.73 5.99
N ALA A 98 0.05 7.48 6.10
CA ALA A 98 0.55 6.92 7.36
C ALA A 98 1.81 7.62 7.85
N TYR A 99 2.76 7.89 6.97
CA TYR A 99 3.98 8.66 7.28
C TYR A 99 3.70 10.12 7.64
N GLY A 100 2.62 10.69 7.11
CA GLY A 100 2.20 12.06 7.39
C GLY A 100 1.56 12.26 8.78
N ASP A 101 1.12 11.21 9.44
CA ASP A 101 0.49 11.26 10.76
C ASP A 101 1.49 10.83 11.85
N ARG A 102 1.92 11.77 12.69
CA ARG A 102 2.87 11.52 13.79
C ARG A 102 2.36 10.54 14.85
N ASN A 103 1.04 10.39 14.97
CA ASN A 103 0.43 9.48 15.93
C ASN A 103 0.23 8.08 15.33
N ASN A 104 0.47 7.91 14.04
CA ASN A 104 0.41 6.62 13.38
C ASN A 104 1.73 5.88 13.55
N ALA A 105 1.70 4.74 14.25
CA ALA A 105 2.86 3.88 14.46
C ALA A 105 3.22 3.06 13.20
N GLY A 106 2.33 3.01 12.21
CA GLY A 106 2.55 2.34 10.93
C GLY A 106 1.28 1.85 10.28
N ALA A 107 1.43 1.29 9.09
CA ALA A 107 0.36 0.67 8.35
C ALA A 107 0.83 -0.66 7.73
N VAL A 108 0.06 -1.72 7.90
CA VAL A 108 0.34 -3.06 7.40
C VAL A 108 -0.64 -3.38 6.26
N GLY A 109 -0.10 -3.62 5.07
CA GLY A 109 -0.93 -3.96 3.92
C GLY A 109 -1.49 -5.38 4.01
N TRP A 110 -2.71 -5.57 3.62
CA TRP A 110 -3.28 -6.87 3.37
C TRP A 110 -3.17 -7.18 1.87
N CYS A 111 -2.32 -8.14 1.46
CA CYS A 111 -1.38 -8.88 2.28
C CYS A 111 -0.09 -9.17 1.50
N ALA A 112 0.83 -9.96 2.06
CA ALA A 112 2.08 -10.27 1.39
C ALA A 112 1.87 -11.15 0.15
N PHE A 113 1.02 -12.18 0.22
CA PHE A 113 0.86 -13.19 -0.83
C PHE A 113 -0.59 -13.36 -1.24
N ASP A 114 -0.83 -13.68 -2.51
CA ASP A 114 -2.09 -14.28 -2.93
C ASP A 114 -2.27 -15.62 -2.22
N TYR A 115 -3.51 -16.00 -1.96
CA TYR A 115 -3.80 -17.22 -1.20
C TYR A 115 -5.08 -17.90 -1.63
N ASN A 116 -5.12 -19.21 -1.42
CA ASN A 116 -6.32 -19.99 -1.65
C ASN A 116 -7.42 -19.67 -0.65
N THR A 117 -8.66 -19.70 -1.09
CA THR A 117 -9.82 -19.43 -0.27
C THR A 117 -10.95 -20.44 -0.55
N HIS A 118 -12.03 -20.33 0.20
CA HIS A 118 -13.21 -21.19 -0.01
C HIS A 118 -14.06 -20.71 -1.21
N LYS A 119 -15.01 -21.51 -1.62
CA LYS A 119 -15.84 -21.31 -2.84
C LYS A 119 -16.64 -20.01 -2.86
N ASP A 120 -16.94 -19.45 -1.71
CA ASP A 120 -17.83 -18.29 -1.57
C ASP A 120 -17.05 -16.96 -1.46
N PHE A 121 -15.71 -17.01 -1.62
CA PHE A 121 -14.85 -15.84 -1.54
C PHE A 121 -13.74 -15.89 -2.60
N GLY A 122 -13.15 -14.73 -2.92
CA GLY A 122 -12.14 -14.60 -3.95
C GLY A 122 -12.71 -14.36 -5.34
N SER A 123 -11.94 -14.66 -6.38
CA SER A 123 -12.23 -14.34 -7.78
C SER A 123 -12.98 -15.44 -8.53
N GLY A 124 -13.67 -16.34 -7.84
CA GLY A 124 -14.38 -17.48 -8.42
C GLY A 124 -13.51 -18.72 -8.72
N ASP A 125 -12.21 -18.54 -8.85
CA ASP A 125 -11.20 -19.57 -8.96
C ASP A 125 -10.63 -20.02 -7.60
N ARG A 126 -11.26 -19.56 -6.51
CA ARG A 126 -10.88 -19.82 -5.12
C ARG A 126 -9.52 -19.27 -4.73
N VAL A 127 -9.12 -18.18 -5.38
CA VAL A 127 -7.90 -17.43 -5.06
C VAL A 127 -8.26 -16.00 -4.69
N CYS A 128 -7.69 -15.52 -3.60
CA CYS A 128 -7.67 -14.10 -3.25
C CYS A 128 -6.40 -13.47 -3.81
N TYR A 129 -6.55 -12.63 -4.82
CA TYR A 129 -5.45 -11.89 -5.44
C TYR A 129 -5.16 -10.58 -4.68
N HIS A 130 -5.05 -10.69 -3.37
CA HIS A 130 -4.88 -9.57 -2.44
C HIS A 130 -3.41 -9.25 -2.15
N GLY A 131 -2.51 -10.17 -2.52
CA GLY A 131 -1.08 -10.06 -2.24
C GLY A 131 -0.37 -9.02 -3.08
N VAL A 132 0.70 -8.45 -2.53
CA VAL A 132 1.71 -7.71 -3.30
C VAL A 132 2.66 -8.66 -4.02
N MET A 133 2.63 -9.94 -3.68
CA MET A 133 3.27 -11.05 -4.38
C MET A 133 2.21 -12.11 -4.72
N ASP A 134 2.48 -12.94 -5.70
CA ASP A 134 1.59 -14.04 -6.06
C ASP A 134 1.70 -15.25 -5.09
N MET A 135 0.97 -16.32 -5.36
CA MET A 135 0.99 -17.54 -4.53
C MET A 135 2.34 -18.26 -4.51
N TYR A 136 3.18 -18.02 -5.50
CA TYR A 136 4.51 -18.60 -5.63
C TYR A 136 5.60 -17.70 -5.09
N ARG A 137 5.21 -16.54 -4.51
CA ARG A 137 6.08 -15.49 -3.97
C ARG A 137 6.80 -14.67 -5.04
N GLU A 138 6.32 -14.73 -6.29
CA GLU A 138 6.81 -13.85 -7.32
C GLU A 138 6.27 -12.43 -7.08
N PRO A 139 7.13 -11.40 -7.11
CA PRO A 139 6.72 -10.03 -6.83
C PRO A 139 5.78 -9.48 -7.91
N LYS A 140 4.71 -8.82 -7.49
CA LYS A 140 3.98 -7.87 -8.32
C LYS A 140 4.62 -6.49 -8.15
N PHE A 141 4.35 -5.55 -9.03
CA PHE A 141 4.93 -4.20 -8.92
C PHE A 141 4.69 -3.55 -7.55
N ALA A 142 3.53 -3.78 -6.92
CA ALA A 142 3.21 -3.23 -5.61
C ALA A 142 4.14 -3.71 -4.47
N SER A 143 4.85 -4.82 -4.64
CA SER A 143 5.83 -5.28 -3.63
C SER A 143 7.00 -4.30 -3.50
N TYR A 144 7.41 -3.70 -4.62
CA TYR A 144 8.52 -2.74 -4.65
C TYR A 144 8.19 -1.39 -4.03
N VAL A 145 6.90 -1.11 -3.78
CA VAL A 145 6.49 0.07 -3.00
C VAL A 145 7.12 0.05 -1.61
N TYR A 146 7.17 -1.11 -0.97
CA TYR A 146 7.72 -1.26 0.37
C TYR A 146 9.24 -1.21 0.38
N SER A 147 9.88 -1.94 -0.52
CA SER A 147 11.34 -1.95 -0.60
C SER A 147 11.92 -0.61 -1.06
N SER A 148 11.19 0.16 -1.89
CA SER A 148 11.61 1.50 -2.30
C SER A 148 11.55 2.54 -1.17
N GLN A 149 10.99 2.21 0.00
CA GLN A 149 10.98 3.10 1.17
C GLN A 149 12.10 2.76 2.16
N ASP A 150 12.92 1.78 1.87
CA ASP A 150 14.11 1.45 2.69
C ASP A 150 15.34 2.25 2.22
N ASP A 151 16.31 2.43 3.11
CA ASP A 151 17.56 3.13 2.82
C ASP A 151 18.36 2.39 1.72
N ALA A 152 18.78 3.12 0.69
CA ALA A 152 19.54 2.56 -0.44
C ALA A 152 20.84 1.83 -0.04
N LYS A 153 21.40 2.10 1.16
CA LYS A 153 22.53 1.34 1.68
C LYS A 153 22.20 -0.12 1.99
N ASN A 154 20.92 -0.45 2.23
CA ASN A 154 20.45 -1.82 2.45
C ASN A 154 20.20 -2.56 1.13
N GLY A 155 20.08 -1.83 0.03
CA GLY A 155 19.88 -2.35 -1.32
C GLY A 155 19.23 -1.29 -2.21
N VAL A 156 19.77 -1.11 -3.40
CA VAL A 156 19.20 -0.18 -4.38
C VAL A 156 17.96 -0.81 -5.01
N VAL A 157 16.88 -0.04 -5.05
CA VAL A 157 15.64 -0.39 -5.75
C VAL A 157 15.49 0.51 -6.97
N LEU A 158 15.25 -0.07 -8.12
CA LEU A 158 14.91 0.62 -9.36
C LEU A 158 13.95 -0.26 -10.16
N GLU A 159 12.66 0.00 -10.00
CA GLU A 159 11.62 -0.82 -10.63
C GLU A 159 10.66 0.06 -11.43
N PRO A 160 10.77 0.06 -12.78
CA PRO A 160 9.74 0.64 -13.65
C PRO A 160 8.46 -0.20 -13.61
N VAL A 161 7.32 0.43 -13.35
CA VAL A 161 6.02 -0.24 -13.25
C VAL A 161 5.45 -0.46 -14.64
N THR A 162 6.11 -1.31 -15.42
CA THR A 162 5.72 -1.66 -16.79
C THR A 162 6.34 -2.98 -17.23
N VAL A 163 5.63 -3.72 -18.05
CA VAL A 163 6.17 -4.92 -18.72
C VAL A 163 6.80 -4.60 -20.08
N TRP A 164 6.91 -3.31 -20.45
CA TRP A 164 7.47 -2.84 -21.74
C TRP A 164 6.80 -3.46 -22.97
N ALA A 165 5.54 -3.90 -22.82
CA ALA A 165 4.79 -4.55 -23.88
C ALA A 165 3.68 -3.63 -24.42
N ARG A 166 3.23 -3.92 -25.63
CA ARG A 166 2.04 -3.33 -26.26
C ARG A 166 1.00 -4.41 -26.53
N GLY A 167 -0.26 -4.01 -26.68
CA GLY A 167 -1.38 -4.88 -26.99
C GLY A 167 -2.32 -5.05 -25.80
N GLU A 168 -2.77 -6.27 -25.54
CA GLU A 168 -3.82 -6.53 -24.53
C GLU A 168 -3.44 -6.12 -23.12
N ARG A 169 -2.16 -6.17 -22.77
CA ARG A 169 -1.67 -5.79 -21.43
C ARG A 169 -1.46 -4.30 -21.27
N ASN A 170 -1.15 -3.59 -22.36
CA ASN A 170 -0.95 -2.14 -22.33
C ASN A 170 -1.28 -1.52 -23.68
N ILE A 171 -2.54 -1.17 -23.87
CA ILE A 171 -3.03 -0.52 -25.11
C ILE A 171 -2.63 0.94 -25.21
N GLN A 172 -2.25 1.58 -24.10
CA GLN A 172 -1.89 3.00 -24.04
C GLN A 172 -0.37 3.25 -24.13
N GLY A 173 0.43 2.17 -24.11
CA GLY A 173 1.89 2.27 -24.00
C GLY A 173 2.33 2.45 -22.55
N VAL A 174 3.58 2.85 -22.33
CA VAL A 174 4.20 2.94 -20.99
C VAL A 174 3.91 4.25 -20.24
N LEU A 175 2.96 5.04 -20.67
CA LEU A 175 2.63 6.31 -20.03
C LEU A 175 1.28 6.25 -19.30
N PRO A 176 1.16 6.81 -18.08
CA PRO A 176 2.27 7.39 -17.30
C PRO A 176 3.26 6.32 -16.84
N LEU A 177 4.56 6.57 -16.94
CA LEU A 177 5.59 5.70 -16.40
C LEU A 177 5.78 6.01 -14.90
N ILE A 178 5.52 5.03 -14.05
CA ILE A 178 5.83 5.06 -12.62
C ILE A 178 7.15 4.31 -12.43
N ILE A 179 8.07 4.87 -11.67
CA ILE A 179 9.33 4.23 -11.29
C ILE A 179 9.42 4.23 -9.77
N LEU A 180 9.53 3.06 -9.17
CA LEU A 180 9.77 2.89 -7.75
C LEU A 180 11.27 2.83 -7.50
N SER A 181 11.78 3.73 -6.66
CA SER A 181 13.21 3.83 -6.38
C SER A 181 13.45 4.44 -5.00
N ASN A 182 14.55 4.04 -4.36
CA ASN A 182 15.08 4.62 -3.14
C ASN A 182 16.35 5.45 -3.38
N CYS A 183 16.53 5.95 -4.60
CA CYS A 183 17.66 6.78 -4.99
C CYS A 183 17.26 8.26 -5.03
N ASP A 184 18.25 9.16 -4.97
CA ASP A 184 18.04 10.62 -5.04
C ASP A 184 17.44 11.08 -6.37
N TYR A 185 17.72 10.35 -7.44
CA TYR A 185 17.18 10.58 -8.80
C TYR A 185 17.30 9.33 -9.66
N VAL A 186 16.51 9.29 -10.72
CA VAL A 186 16.56 8.28 -11.77
C VAL A 186 16.97 8.95 -13.09
N GLU A 187 17.92 8.34 -13.77
CA GLU A 187 18.33 8.74 -15.11
C GLU A 187 17.64 7.87 -16.16
N ILE A 188 16.97 8.51 -17.12
CA ILE A 188 16.33 7.84 -18.27
C ILE A 188 17.04 8.25 -19.54
N LEU A 189 17.66 7.29 -20.23
CA LEU A 189 18.30 7.49 -21.52
C LEU A 189 17.41 6.95 -22.65
N PHE A 190 17.06 7.80 -23.59
CA PHE A 190 16.40 7.41 -24.83
C PHE A 190 17.44 7.16 -25.92
N SER A 191 17.72 5.90 -26.22
CA SER A 191 18.79 5.49 -27.15
C SER A 191 18.60 5.99 -28.58
N LYS A 192 17.36 6.29 -28.99
CA LYS A 192 17.06 6.71 -30.36
C LYS A 192 17.59 8.13 -30.71
N ASN A 193 17.57 9.03 -29.73
CA ASN A 193 17.98 10.44 -29.90
C ASN A 193 19.03 10.89 -28.88
N GLU A 194 19.53 9.92 -28.07
CA GLU A 194 20.53 10.16 -27.01
C GLU A 194 20.09 11.21 -25.98
N GLU A 195 18.77 11.42 -25.86
CA GLU A 195 18.24 12.33 -24.84
C GLU A 195 18.25 11.65 -23.47
N THR A 196 18.73 12.39 -22.48
CA THR A 196 18.78 11.96 -21.09
C THR A 196 17.90 12.85 -20.22
N PHE A 197 17.08 12.22 -19.37
CA PHE A 197 16.21 12.89 -18.41
C PHE A 197 16.59 12.47 -17.01
N PHE A 198 16.70 13.43 -16.08
CA PHE A 198 16.89 13.20 -14.66
C PHE A 198 15.59 13.47 -13.94
N ILE A 199 15.06 12.46 -13.28
CA ILE A 199 13.78 12.52 -12.58
C ILE A 199 14.05 12.37 -11.09
N LYS A 200 13.53 13.31 -10.30
CA LYS A 200 13.57 13.30 -8.84
C LYS A 200 12.29 12.68 -8.27
N PRO A 201 12.32 12.25 -6.98
CA PRO A 201 11.11 11.78 -6.30
C PRO A 201 9.96 12.78 -6.37
N ASP A 202 8.75 12.27 -6.50
CA ASP A 202 7.52 13.07 -6.62
C ASP A 202 7.00 13.53 -5.25
N PHE A 203 7.77 14.33 -4.54
CA PHE A 203 7.37 14.91 -3.27
C PHE A 203 6.18 15.90 -3.37
N LYS A 204 5.74 16.22 -4.58
CA LYS A 204 4.53 17.01 -4.76
C LYS A 204 3.27 16.20 -4.45
N ASN A 205 3.22 14.95 -4.92
CA ASN A 205 2.09 14.05 -4.72
C ASN A 205 2.28 13.15 -3.50
N PHE A 206 3.52 12.83 -3.15
CA PHE A 206 3.87 11.96 -2.02
C PHE A 206 4.84 12.66 -1.06
N PRO A 207 4.42 13.77 -0.39
CA PRO A 207 5.32 14.63 0.40
C PRO A 207 5.85 13.97 1.67
N ASN A 208 5.25 12.88 2.14
CA ASN A 208 5.59 12.25 3.42
C ASN A 208 6.40 10.96 3.25
N LEU A 209 6.52 10.43 2.04
CA LEU A 209 7.32 9.24 1.79
C LEU A 209 8.82 9.55 1.94
N PRO A 210 9.64 8.60 2.46
CA PRO A 210 11.09 8.76 2.60
C PRO A 210 11.83 8.96 1.26
N TYR A 211 11.33 8.29 0.20
CA TYR A 211 11.93 8.26 -1.13
C TYR A 211 10.90 8.38 -2.23
#